data_e861c3eab5fef81fc128780e926eb1d3
#
_entry.id   e861c3eab5fef81fc128780e926eb1d3
#
_cell.length_a   1.000
_cell.length_b   1.000
_cell.length_c   1.000
_cell.angle_alpha   90.00
_cell.angle_beta   90.00
_cell.angle_gamma   90.00
#
_symmetry.space_group_name_H-M   'P 1'
#
loop_
_entity.id
_entity.type
_entity.pdbx_description
1 polymer ?
#
loop_
_entity_poly.entity_id
_entity_poly.type
_entity_poly.pdbx_seq_one_letter_code
_entity_poly.pdbx_strand_id
1 'polypeptide(L)'
;MRLVTFGDSYTNGYGLSNSDKWRGHGAPNDFEDYYRRMNSWPRYVAEKLGIPLINMGKCNNFGNNDIYNLIKENMDELLSDDLIIIAFSFPYRNLTTPNNDYKAIDDLLKNYNRYYFNAFYPMFNDEEPIDLDFSRFIEPNYTFADYLRDSEKLTNVSYFENNAFYGYEGVQEGGLHPNLDGYKKISEFVYNKLKNIC
;
A
#
# COMPACT_ATOMS: atom_id res chain seq x y z
N MET A 1 -10.89 17.65 5.65
CA MET A 1 -10.63 16.25 5.18
C MET A 1 -9.33 16.24 4.36
N ARG A 2 -8.39 15.35 4.70
CA ARG A 2 -7.16 15.05 3.97
C ARG A 2 -7.15 13.54 3.71
N LEU A 3 -6.45 13.10 2.68
CA LEU A 3 -6.11 11.69 2.51
C LEU A 3 -4.81 11.41 3.27
N VAL A 4 -4.85 10.51 4.24
CA VAL A 4 -3.67 10.02 4.97
C VAL A 4 -3.49 8.56 4.64
N THR A 5 -2.31 8.17 4.14
CA THR A 5 -2.05 6.79 3.74
C THR A 5 -0.87 6.20 4.49
N PHE A 6 -1.04 4.98 4.99
CA PHE A 6 0.02 4.19 5.58
C PHE A 6 0.19 2.90 4.79
N GLY A 7 1.38 2.39 4.75
CA GLY A 7 1.68 1.15 4.03
C GLY A 7 3.16 0.98 3.77
N ASP A 8 3.48 -0.06 3.03
CA ASP A 8 4.83 -0.44 2.66
C ASP A 8 5.32 0.21 1.35
N SER A 9 6.20 -0.50 0.68
CA SER A 9 6.80 -0.08 -0.59
C SER A 9 5.80 0.22 -1.71
N TYR A 10 4.64 -0.46 -1.75
CA TYR A 10 3.58 -0.13 -2.71
C TYR A 10 2.93 1.22 -2.44
N THR A 11 2.81 1.61 -1.19
CA THR A 11 2.27 2.93 -0.80
C THR A 11 3.31 4.03 -0.98
N ASN A 12 4.59 3.73 -0.70
CA ASN A 12 5.68 4.67 -0.91
C ASN A 12 5.96 4.97 -2.38
N GLY A 13 5.76 4.00 -3.28
CA GLY A 13 6.12 4.12 -4.70
C GLY A 13 7.50 3.53 -5.01
N TYR A 14 7.94 2.54 -4.27
CA TYR A 14 9.20 1.84 -4.53
C TYR A 14 9.22 1.26 -5.95
N GLY A 15 10.39 1.26 -6.58
CA GLY A 15 10.56 0.92 -8.00
C GLY A 15 10.55 2.14 -8.90
N LEU A 16 9.87 3.21 -8.53
CA LEU A 16 9.93 4.48 -9.26
C LEU A 16 11.24 5.18 -8.95
N SER A 17 11.97 5.54 -9.99
CA SER A 17 13.17 6.36 -9.92
C SER A 17 13.18 7.32 -11.08
N ASN A 18 13.69 8.52 -10.87
CA ASN A 18 13.90 9.49 -11.95
C ASN A 18 15.28 9.33 -12.61
N SER A 19 16.12 8.41 -12.15
CA SER A 19 17.43 8.14 -12.72
C SER A 19 17.69 6.65 -12.89
N ASP A 20 18.24 6.27 -14.06
CA ASP A 20 18.66 4.89 -14.33
C ASP A 20 19.79 4.40 -13.40
N LYS A 21 20.37 5.29 -12.61
CA LYS A 21 21.48 5.00 -11.71
C LYS A 21 21.02 4.45 -10.36
N TRP A 22 19.76 4.62 -10.00
CA TRP A 22 19.29 4.30 -8.66
C TRP A 22 18.35 3.08 -8.62
N ARG A 23 18.86 1.98 -9.10
CA ARG A 23 18.19 0.66 -8.95
C ARG A 23 18.78 -0.16 -7.81
N GLY A 24 19.43 0.48 -6.85
CA GLY A 24 20.13 -0.19 -5.74
C GLY A 24 19.34 -0.21 -4.44
N HIS A 25 19.70 -1.16 -3.58
CA HIS A 25 19.10 -1.43 -2.26
C HIS A 25 19.45 -0.42 -1.15
N GLY A 26 19.90 0.78 -1.47
CA GLY A 26 20.16 1.82 -0.48
C GLY A 26 18.89 2.56 -0.04
N ALA A 27 18.92 3.16 1.13
CA ALA A 27 17.91 4.12 1.53
C ALA A 27 17.85 5.24 0.47
N PRO A 28 16.64 5.61 -0.03
CA PRO A 28 16.52 6.71 -0.98
C PRO A 28 17.02 8.00 -0.32
N ASN A 29 17.65 8.86 -1.10
CA ASN A 29 17.86 10.23 -0.66
C ASN A 29 16.49 10.96 -0.60
N ASP A 30 16.44 12.11 0.03
CA ASP A 30 15.18 12.87 0.23
C ASP A 30 14.47 13.19 -1.08
N PHE A 31 15.23 13.44 -2.16
CA PHE A 31 14.66 13.73 -3.47
C PHE A 31 14.00 12.49 -4.10
N GLU A 32 14.64 11.33 -4.00
CA GLU A 32 14.09 10.06 -4.50
C GLU A 32 12.85 9.64 -3.72
N ASP A 33 12.86 9.80 -2.39
CA ASP A 33 11.70 9.51 -1.56
C ASP A 33 10.53 10.45 -1.91
N TYR A 34 10.79 11.73 -2.10
CA TYR A 34 9.80 12.69 -2.57
C TYR A 34 9.24 12.31 -3.95
N TYR A 35 10.13 11.99 -4.92
CA TYR A 35 9.71 11.58 -6.26
C TYR A 35 8.80 10.35 -6.24
N ARG A 36 9.16 9.33 -5.44
CA ARG A 36 8.37 8.12 -5.27
C ARG A 36 6.98 8.42 -4.72
N ARG A 37 6.90 9.15 -3.64
CA ARG A 37 5.61 9.52 -3.02
C ARG A 37 4.73 10.34 -3.95
N MET A 38 5.33 11.22 -4.75
CA MET A 38 4.62 12.06 -5.71
C MET A 38 4.14 11.31 -6.96
N ASN A 39 4.62 10.09 -7.20
CA ASN A 39 4.24 9.26 -8.33
C ASN A 39 3.61 7.92 -7.91
N SER A 40 3.34 7.73 -6.63
CA SER A 40 2.65 6.55 -6.12
C SER A 40 1.12 6.72 -6.14
N TRP A 41 0.40 5.61 -5.98
CA TRP A 41 -1.07 5.59 -6.08
C TRP A 41 -1.79 6.58 -5.14
N PRO A 42 -1.34 6.85 -3.88
CA PRO A 42 -2.01 7.80 -3.01
C PRO A 42 -2.12 9.20 -3.62
N ARG A 43 -1.07 9.64 -4.32
CA ARG A 43 -1.07 10.95 -4.97
C ARG A 43 -2.19 11.07 -6.00
N TYR A 44 -2.31 10.08 -6.87
CA TYR A 44 -3.35 10.10 -7.91
C TYR A 44 -4.76 9.96 -7.35
N VAL A 45 -4.94 9.23 -6.24
CA VAL A 45 -6.24 9.17 -5.53
C VAL A 45 -6.58 10.54 -4.94
N ALA A 46 -5.66 11.18 -4.24
CA ALA A 46 -5.87 12.50 -3.64
C ALA A 46 -6.23 13.55 -4.71
N GLU A 47 -5.55 13.55 -5.86
CA GLU A 47 -5.86 14.42 -7.01
C GLU A 47 -7.27 14.19 -7.54
N LYS A 48 -7.69 12.93 -7.70
CA LYS A 48 -9.03 12.58 -8.18
C LYS A 48 -10.13 12.98 -7.18
N LEU A 49 -9.84 12.94 -5.88
CA LEU A 49 -10.75 13.36 -4.82
C LEU A 49 -10.71 14.87 -4.58
N GLY A 50 -9.71 15.59 -5.09
CA GLY A 50 -9.53 17.02 -4.87
C GLY A 50 -9.17 17.40 -3.44
N ILE A 51 -8.47 16.53 -2.70
CA ILE A 51 -8.10 16.70 -1.28
C ILE A 51 -6.59 16.65 -1.07
N PRO A 52 -6.06 17.31 -0.01
CA PRO A 52 -4.65 17.19 0.35
C PRO A 52 -4.23 15.76 0.69
N LEU A 53 -2.96 15.43 0.43
CA LEU A 53 -2.35 14.14 0.73
C LEU A 53 -1.29 14.23 1.81
N ILE A 54 -1.32 13.27 2.74
CA ILE A 54 -0.20 12.90 3.61
C ILE A 54 0.12 11.42 3.33
N ASN A 55 1.21 11.18 2.61
CA ASN A 55 1.66 9.82 2.31
C ASN A 55 2.76 9.38 3.29
N MET A 56 2.41 8.46 4.20
CA MET A 56 3.28 7.86 5.21
C MET A 56 3.83 6.48 4.78
N GLY A 57 3.67 6.11 3.50
CA GLY A 57 4.25 4.88 2.98
C GLY A 57 5.77 4.80 3.18
N LYS A 58 6.28 3.63 3.52
CA LYS A 58 7.71 3.37 3.79
C LYS A 58 8.24 2.23 2.92
N CYS A 59 9.53 2.29 2.64
CA CYS A 59 10.28 1.22 1.96
C CYS A 59 11.07 0.37 2.95
N ASN A 60 11.90 -0.55 2.43
CA ASN A 60 12.90 -1.29 3.19
C ASN A 60 12.33 -2.30 4.21
N ASN A 61 11.63 -3.31 3.70
CA ASN A 61 11.14 -4.43 4.52
C ASN A 61 10.13 -4.03 5.60
N PHE A 62 9.32 -3.01 5.33
CA PHE A 62 8.33 -2.47 6.23
C PHE A 62 7.11 -3.42 6.32
N GLY A 63 6.86 -3.97 7.49
CA GLY A 63 5.76 -4.93 7.75
C GLY A 63 4.58 -4.27 8.45
N ASN A 64 3.55 -5.08 8.78
CA ASN A 64 2.33 -4.56 9.40
C ASN A 64 2.56 -4.04 10.82
N ASN A 65 3.46 -4.66 11.58
CA ASN A 65 3.86 -4.13 12.88
C ASN A 65 4.57 -2.77 12.78
N ASP A 66 5.36 -2.57 11.73
CA ASP A 66 5.99 -1.27 11.49
C ASP A 66 4.95 -0.22 11.09
N ILE A 67 3.93 -0.62 10.31
CA ILE A 67 2.78 0.23 9.97
C ILE A 67 2.04 0.62 11.27
N TYR A 68 1.78 -0.32 12.17
CA TYR A 68 1.16 -0.05 13.47
C TYR A 68 1.96 0.99 14.27
N ASN A 69 3.26 0.80 14.41
CA ASN A 69 4.13 1.72 15.14
C ASN A 69 4.13 3.11 14.50
N LEU A 70 4.21 3.19 13.18
CA LEU A 70 4.17 4.45 12.45
C LEU A 70 2.85 5.20 12.67
N ILE A 71 1.71 4.50 12.66
CA ILE A 71 0.41 5.10 12.96
C ILE A 71 0.42 5.62 14.39
N LYS A 72 0.83 4.81 15.36
CA LYS A 72 0.88 5.17 16.78
C LYS A 72 1.73 6.41 17.06
N GLU A 73 2.87 6.52 16.41
CA GLU A 73 3.78 7.67 16.53
C GLU A 73 3.19 8.96 15.95
N ASN A 74 2.24 8.86 15.02
CA ASN A 74 1.65 10.01 14.33
C ASN A 74 0.17 10.24 14.71
N MET A 75 -0.35 9.59 15.74
CA MET A 75 -1.75 9.72 16.16
C MET A 75 -2.17 11.16 16.46
N ASP A 76 -1.28 11.94 17.07
CA ASP A 76 -1.55 13.34 17.45
C ASP A 76 -1.64 14.27 16.22
N GLU A 77 -1.16 13.85 15.06
CA GLU A 77 -1.24 14.60 13.81
C GLU A 77 -2.50 14.28 12.99
N LEU A 78 -3.22 13.22 13.34
CA LEU A 78 -4.44 12.82 12.64
C LEU A 78 -5.62 13.69 13.07
N LEU A 79 -6.39 14.13 12.09
CA LEU A 79 -7.62 14.89 12.30
C LEU A 79 -8.84 13.97 12.25
N SER A 80 -9.87 14.29 12.98
CA SER A 80 -11.10 13.47 13.04
C SER A 80 -11.83 13.35 11.70
N ASP A 81 -11.58 14.28 10.76
CA ASP A 81 -12.14 14.28 9.42
C ASP A 81 -11.18 13.73 8.33
N ASP A 82 -10.03 13.19 8.72
CA ASP A 82 -9.11 12.57 7.78
C ASP A 82 -9.72 11.27 7.20
N LEU A 83 -9.52 11.07 5.91
CA LEU A 83 -9.75 9.80 5.24
C LEU A 83 -8.45 8.99 5.32
N ILE A 84 -8.44 7.94 6.13
CA ILE A 84 -7.24 7.12 6.36
C ILE A 84 -7.32 5.85 5.52
N ILE A 85 -6.28 5.57 4.75
CA ILE A 85 -6.15 4.32 3.99
C ILE A 85 -4.89 3.58 4.41
N ILE A 86 -5.07 2.33 4.81
CA ILE A 86 -3.99 1.41 5.12
C ILE A 86 -3.87 0.39 3.98
N ALA A 87 -2.70 0.34 3.34
CA ALA A 87 -2.35 -0.74 2.43
C ALA A 87 -1.47 -1.74 3.19
N PHE A 88 -2.07 -2.84 3.61
CA PHE A 88 -1.38 -3.86 4.38
C PHE A 88 -0.28 -4.54 3.56
N SER A 89 0.87 -4.71 4.20
CA SER A 89 2.03 -5.41 3.67
C SER A 89 1.87 -6.94 3.79
N PHE A 90 2.92 -7.64 3.41
CA PHE A 90 3.02 -9.09 3.53
C PHE A 90 2.86 -9.54 4.99
N PRO A 91 1.91 -10.47 5.29
CA PRO A 91 1.53 -10.80 6.68
C PRO A 91 2.67 -11.37 7.52
N TYR A 92 3.60 -12.10 6.92
CA TYR A 92 4.71 -12.76 7.63
C TYR A 92 6.01 -11.95 7.62
N ARG A 93 5.97 -10.70 7.19
CA ARG A 93 7.14 -9.83 7.26
C ARG A 93 7.39 -9.47 8.72
N ASN A 94 8.60 -9.73 9.21
CA ASN A 94 9.05 -9.51 10.59
C ASN A 94 8.57 -10.53 11.65
N LEU A 95 8.14 -11.75 11.25
CA LEU A 95 7.86 -12.87 12.15
C LEU A 95 6.81 -12.60 13.26
N THR A 96 6.03 -11.54 13.13
CA THR A 96 4.90 -11.27 14.03
C THR A 96 3.69 -12.10 13.61
N THR A 97 2.80 -12.36 14.55
CA THR A 97 1.53 -13.05 14.25
C THR A 97 0.65 -12.08 13.44
N PRO A 98 0.36 -12.34 12.16
CA PRO A 98 -0.29 -11.39 11.26
C PRO A 98 -1.60 -10.83 11.80
N ASN A 99 -2.37 -11.70 12.44
CA ASN A 99 -3.70 -11.39 12.95
C ASN A 99 -3.69 -10.32 14.03
N ASN A 100 -2.67 -10.30 14.87
CA ASN A 100 -2.56 -9.32 15.95
C ASN A 100 -2.30 -7.92 15.43
N ASP A 101 -1.50 -7.79 14.36
CA ASP A 101 -1.16 -6.49 13.80
C ASP A 101 -2.37 -5.83 13.12
N TYR A 102 -3.18 -6.60 12.39
CA TYR A 102 -4.40 -6.10 11.77
C TYR A 102 -5.39 -5.59 12.80
N LYS A 103 -5.65 -6.40 13.85
CA LYS A 103 -6.55 -6.01 14.93
C LYS A 103 -6.03 -4.80 15.69
N ALA A 104 -4.75 -4.75 16.00
CA ALA A 104 -4.15 -3.62 16.70
C ALA A 104 -4.29 -2.31 15.91
N ILE A 105 -4.11 -2.35 14.58
CA ILE A 105 -4.31 -1.19 13.70
C ILE A 105 -5.79 -0.79 13.68
N ASP A 106 -6.71 -1.75 13.57
CA ASP A 106 -8.15 -1.46 13.56
C ASP A 106 -8.62 -0.84 14.86
N ASP A 107 -8.21 -1.40 16.00
CA ASP A 107 -8.53 -0.87 17.34
C ASP A 107 -7.97 0.54 17.55
N LEU A 108 -6.75 0.82 17.03
CA LEU A 108 -6.12 2.13 17.12
C LEU A 108 -6.90 3.20 16.32
N LEU A 109 -7.41 2.81 15.15
CA LEU A 109 -8.08 3.71 14.21
C LEU A 109 -9.62 3.66 14.29
N LYS A 110 -10.22 2.97 15.24
CA LYS A 110 -11.67 2.73 15.30
C LYS A 110 -12.54 3.99 15.27
N ASN A 111 -12.03 5.10 15.75
CA ASN A 111 -12.73 6.39 15.79
C ASN A 111 -12.50 7.27 14.55
N TYR A 112 -11.73 6.79 13.55
CA TYR A 112 -11.41 7.51 12.33
C TYR A 112 -12.16 6.94 11.14
N ASN A 113 -12.31 7.75 10.09
CA ASN A 113 -12.80 7.29 8.79
C ASN A 113 -11.69 6.54 8.08
N ARG A 114 -11.68 5.21 8.19
CA ARG A 114 -10.61 4.34 7.75
C ARG A 114 -11.06 3.26 6.77
N TYR A 115 -10.15 2.90 5.86
CA TYR A 115 -10.33 1.79 4.92
C TYR A 115 -9.03 1.01 4.75
N TYR A 116 -9.16 -0.27 4.44
CA TYR A 116 -8.08 -1.23 4.34
C TYR A 116 -8.02 -1.86 2.97
N PHE A 117 -6.80 -1.99 2.45
CA PHE A 117 -6.47 -2.73 1.24
C PHE A 117 -5.33 -3.70 1.52
N ASN A 118 -5.24 -4.76 0.74
CA ASN A 118 -4.09 -5.66 0.75
C ASN A 118 -3.17 -5.31 -0.43
N ALA A 119 -1.89 -5.05 -0.16
CA ALA A 119 -0.95 -4.73 -1.23
C ALA A 119 -0.52 -5.99 -2.01
N PHE A 120 -0.11 -7.04 -1.30
CA PHE A 120 0.53 -8.22 -1.90
C PHE A 120 -0.21 -9.53 -1.70
N TYR A 121 -0.79 -9.74 -0.52
CA TYR A 121 -1.37 -11.01 -0.12
C TYR A 121 -2.78 -10.82 0.38
N PRO A 122 -3.71 -11.68 -0.05
CA PRO A 122 -5.03 -11.71 0.57
C PRO A 122 -4.88 -12.08 2.05
N MET A 123 -5.64 -11.43 2.88
CA MET A 123 -5.58 -11.55 4.33
C MET A 123 -5.95 -12.96 4.84
N PHE A 124 -6.64 -13.74 4.04
CA PHE A 124 -7.32 -14.98 4.44
C PHE A 124 -6.84 -16.17 3.63
N ASN A 125 -5.65 -16.65 3.92
CA ASN A 125 -5.28 -18.02 3.60
C ASN A 125 -5.33 -18.83 4.89
N ASP A 126 -6.46 -19.54 5.12
CA ASP A 126 -6.62 -20.68 6.05
C ASP A 126 -6.40 -20.47 7.56
N GLU A 127 -6.30 -19.26 8.06
CA GLU A 127 -6.14 -19.02 9.49
C GLU A 127 -7.44 -18.50 10.15
N GLU A 128 -7.54 -18.65 11.47
CA GLU A 128 -8.72 -18.36 12.28
C GLU A 128 -9.37 -16.99 11.97
N PRO A 129 -10.70 -16.88 12.01
CA PRO A 129 -11.38 -15.63 11.73
C PRO A 129 -10.92 -14.54 12.70
N ILE A 130 -10.40 -13.46 12.14
CA ILE A 130 -9.97 -12.31 12.90
C ILE A 130 -11.21 -11.47 13.24
N ASP A 131 -11.33 -11.05 14.49
CA ASP A 131 -12.36 -10.11 14.93
C ASP A 131 -12.02 -8.70 14.43
N LEU A 132 -12.34 -8.41 13.17
CA LEU A 132 -12.13 -7.13 12.50
C LEU A 132 -13.44 -6.59 11.93
N ASP A 133 -13.51 -5.27 11.80
CA ASP A 133 -14.59 -4.63 11.04
C ASP A 133 -14.37 -4.81 9.53
N PHE A 134 -14.83 -5.95 9.00
CA PHE A 134 -14.72 -6.28 7.58
C PHE A 134 -15.43 -5.28 6.65
N SER A 135 -16.36 -4.48 7.14
CA SER A 135 -17.00 -3.42 6.35
C SER A 135 -16.01 -2.34 5.91
N ARG A 136 -14.86 -2.26 6.57
CA ARG A 136 -13.77 -1.34 6.26
C ARG A 136 -12.74 -1.91 5.29
N PHE A 137 -12.79 -3.21 5.04
CA PHE A 137 -11.95 -3.83 4.03
C PHE A 137 -12.57 -3.69 2.64
N ILE A 138 -11.76 -3.16 1.74
CA ILE A 138 -12.13 -3.06 0.34
C ILE A 138 -11.49 -4.23 -0.39
N GLU A 139 -12.33 -5.18 -0.82
CA GLU A 139 -11.91 -6.42 -1.49
C GLU A 139 -10.90 -7.23 -0.65
N PRO A 140 -11.29 -7.78 0.51
CA PRO A 140 -10.36 -8.43 1.45
C PRO A 140 -9.59 -9.62 0.86
N ASN A 141 -10.13 -10.27 -0.16
CA ASN A 141 -9.52 -11.41 -0.84
C ASN A 141 -8.82 -11.05 -2.16
N TYR A 142 -8.63 -9.76 -2.43
CA TYR A 142 -8.07 -9.28 -3.68
C TYR A 142 -7.02 -8.20 -3.41
N THR A 143 -5.85 -8.35 -4.00
CA THR A 143 -4.71 -7.47 -3.73
C THR A 143 -4.49 -6.48 -4.87
N PHE A 144 -3.67 -5.45 -4.62
CA PHE A 144 -3.21 -4.58 -5.70
C PHE A 144 -2.44 -5.36 -6.77
N ALA A 145 -1.65 -6.35 -6.36
CA ALA A 145 -0.91 -7.19 -7.30
C ALA A 145 -1.85 -8.02 -8.18
N ASP A 146 -2.92 -8.59 -7.61
CA ASP A 146 -3.93 -9.32 -8.40
C ASP A 146 -4.62 -8.40 -9.40
N TYR A 147 -5.01 -7.22 -8.96
CA TYR A 147 -5.64 -6.22 -9.83
C TYR A 147 -4.75 -5.84 -11.03
N LEU A 148 -3.46 -5.63 -10.79
CA LEU A 148 -2.52 -5.33 -11.87
C LEU A 148 -2.35 -6.50 -12.83
N ARG A 149 -2.18 -7.73 -12.33
CA ARG A 149 -2.05 -8.93 -13.18
C ARG A 149 -3.29 -9.17 -14.04
N ASP A 150 -4.47 -8.98 -13.48
CA ASP A 150 -5.71 -9.11 -14.24
C ASP A 150 -5.85 -8.00 -15.28
N SER A 151 -5.43 -6.79 -14.95
CA SER A 151 -5.37 -5.68 -15.90
C SER A 151 -4.39 -5.94 -17.04
N GLU A 152 -3.21 -6.53 -16.76
CA GLU A 152 -2.24 -6.92 -17.80
C GLU A 152 -2.84 -7.94 -18.80
N LYS A 153 -3.54 -8.96 -18.31
CA LYS A 153 -4.21 -9.95 -19.15
C LYS A 153 -5.25 -9.31 -20.08
N LEU A 154 -5.95 -8.28 -19.60
CA LEU A 154 -7.01 -7.62 -20.37
C LEU A 154 -6.47 -6.61 -21.39
N THR A 155 -5.39 -5.92 -21.08
CA THR A 155 -4.90 -4.79 -21.88
C THR A 155 -3.65 -5.12 -22.69
N ASN A 156 -2.96 -6.22 -22.37
CA ASN A 156 -1.64 -6.59 -22.89
C ASN A 156 -0.56 -5.50 -22.66
N VAL A 157 -0.71 -4.75 -21.57
CA VAL A 157 0.22 -3.70 -21.13
C VAL A 157 0.84 -4.13 -19.81
N SER A 158 2.17 -4.06 -19.67
CA SER A 158 2.85 -4.37 -18.42
C SER A 158 2.71 -3.25 -17.41
N TYR A 159 2.22 -3.60 -16.22
CA TYR A 159 2.05 -2.67 -15.10
C TYR A 159 3.12 -2.84 -14.00
N PHE A 160 4.05 -3.76 -14.18
CA PHE A 160 5.18 -3.97 -13.27
C PHE A 160 6.48 -3.48 -13.88
N GLU A 161 7.41 -3.08 -13.03
CA GLU A 161 8.77 -2.80 -13.45
C GLU A 161 9.42 -4.05 -14.05
N ASN A 162 10.06 -3.91 -15.22
CA ASN A 162 10.82 -4.99 -15.88
C ASN A 162 12.14 -5.31 -15.15
N ASN A 163 12.16 -5.15 -13.86
CA ASN A 163 13.31 -5.51 -13.08
C ASN A 163 13.18 -6.98 -12.70
N ALA A 164 13.81 -7.82 -13.49
CA ALA A 164 14.29 -9.11 -13.04
C ALA A 164 15.21 -8.86 -11.82
N PHE A 165 14.63 -8.48 -10.69
CA PHE A 165 15.36 -8.25 -9.48
C PHE A 165 15.63 -9.58 -8.80
N TYR A 166 16.89 -9.92 -9.00
CA TYR A 166 17.72 -10.74 -8.14
C TYR A 166 17.21 -12.14 -7.84
N GLY A 167 17.82 -13.08 -8.54
CA GLY A 167 18.21 -14.39 -8.14
C GLY A 167 18.20 -14.76 -6.65
N TYR A 168 17.06 -14.62 -6.01
CA TYR A 168 16.67 -15.56 -4.99
C TYR A 168 15.97 -16.67 -5.76
N GLU A 169 16.73 -17.69 -6.14
CA GLU A 169 16.19 -18.95 -6.58
C GLU A 169 15.12 -19.39 -5.57
N GLY A 170 13.86 -19.33 -5.96
CA GLY A 170 12.73 -19.79 -5.15
C GLY A 170 11.65 -18.75 -4.81
N VAL A 171 11.83 -17.47 -5.08
CA VAL A 171 10.73 -16.49 -4.98
C VAL A 171 10.07 -16.33 -6.34
N GLN A 172 9.24 -17.27 -6.67
CA GLN A 172 8.29 -17.12 -7.75
C GLN A 172 7.34 -15.96 -7.40
N GLU A 173 7.30 -14.95 -8.25
CA GLU A 173 6.19 -14.03 -8.46
C GLU A 173 5.90 -12.92 -7.42
N GLY A 174 6.61 -12.79 -6.31
CA GLY A 174 6.25 -11.84 -5.24
C GLY A 174 7.00 -10.50 -5.22
N GLY A 175 8.03 -10.30 -6.04
CA GLY A 175 8.96 -9.17 -5.90
C GLY A 175 8.79 -8.02 -6.89
N LEU A 176 7.81 -8.06 -7.76
CA LEU A 176 7.62 -7.03 -8.78
C LEU A 176 6.87 -5.84 -8.18
N HIS A 177 7.52 -4.68 -8.18
CA HIS A 177 6.87 -3.42 -7.84
C HIS A 177 6.17 -2.84 -9.09
N PRO A 178 5.06 -2.10 -8.90
CA PRO A 178 4.39 -1.44 -9.99
C PRO A 178 5.31 -0.42 -10.67
N ASN A 179 5.23 -0.32 -11.99
CA ASN A 179 5.76 0.81 -12.74
C ASN A 179 4.81 2.03 -12.59
N LEU A 180 5.14 3.14 -13.23
CA LEU A 180 4.34 4.36 -13.13
C LEU A 180 2.88 4.15 -13.56
N ASP A 181 2.65 3.39 -14.62
CA ASP A 181 1.29 3.09 -15.10
C ASP A 181 0.57 2.11 -14.17
N GLY A 182 1.30 1.18 -13.54
CA GLY A 182 0.79 0.33 -12.48
C GLY A 182 0.31 1.13 -11.27
N TYR A 183 1.04 2.14 -10.83
CA TYR A 183 0.61 3.02 -9.73
C TYR A 183 -0.64 3.83 -10.09
N LYS A 184 -0.71 4.36 -11.32
CA LYS A 184 -1.94 5.00 -11.81
C LYS A 184 -3.11 4.03 -11.84
N LYS A 185 -2.87 2.79 -12.26
CA LYS A 185 -3.89 1.74 -12.33
C LYS A 185 -4.41 1.37 -10.93
N ILE A 186 -3.53 1.19 -9.94
CA ILE A 186 -3.94 1.03 -8.53
C ILE A 186 -4.80 2.21 -8.08
N SER A 187 -4.43 3.43 -8.45
CA SER A 187 -5.22 4.61 -8.06
C SER A 187 -6.63 4.61 -8.63
N GLU A 188 -6.83 4.10 -9.84
CA GLU A 188 -8.16 3.93 -10.42
C GLU A 188 -9.00 2.93 -9.62
N PHE A 189 -8.39 1.81 -9.23
CA PHE A 189 -9.04 0.81 -8.39
C PHE A 189 -9.48 1.40 -7.05
N VAL A 190 -8.57 2.01 -6.32
CA VAL A 190 -8.84 2.62 -5.01
C VAL A 190 -9.90 3.73 -5.13
N TYR A 191 -9.75 4.65 -6.07
CA TYR A 191 -10.70 5.73 -6.28
C TYR A 191 -12.11 5.23 -6.61
N ASN A 192 -12.22 4.23 -7.50
CA ASN A 192 -13.51 3.67 -7.87
C ASN A 192 -14.25 3.00 -6.71
N LYS A 193 -13.51 2.49 -5.73
CA LYS A 193 -14.09 1.93 -4.51
C LYS A 193 -14.49 3.02 -3.51
N LEU A 194 -13.69 4.07 -3.39
CA LEU A 194 -13.93 5.15 -2.42
C LEU A 194 -14.99 6.16 -2.87
N LYS A 195 -15.09 6.47 -4.15
CA LYS A 195 -16.00 7.53 -4.66
C LYS A 195 -17.47 7.35 -4.30
N ASN A 196 -17.87 6.14 -3.92
CA ASN A 196 -19.24 5.82 -3.51
C ASN A 196 -19.40 5.81 -1.97
N ILE A 197 -18.30 6.05 -1.23
CA ILE A 197 -18.22 5.97 0.22
C ILE A 197 -17.94 7.36 0.81
N CYS A 198 -17.22 8.20 0.08
CA CYS A 198 -16.98 9.62 0.34
C CYS A 198 -17.96 10.47 -0.44
#